data_f9ca9212a172af8e4248baf68cbd9aac
#
_entry.id   f9ca9212a172af8e4248baf68cbd9aac
#
_cell.length_a   1.000
_cell.length_b   1.000
_cell.length_c   1.000
_cell.angle_alpha   90.00
_cell.angle_beta   90.00
_cell.angle_gamma   90.00
#
_symmetry.space_group_name_H-M   'P 1'
#
loop_
_entity.id
_entity.type
_entity.pdbx_description
1 polymer ?
#
loop_
_entity_poly.entity_id
_entity_poly.type
_entity_poly.pdbx_seq_one_letter_code
_entity_poly.pdbx_strand_id
1 'polypeptide(L)'
;MNSNALSLLGLCRKANKLSMGHDMCKGAVTSAKACVCLVSSDSSERVYDEFSSLCGSKNIPIFRIEPTIDEIHHLIGYKAGIITIDDGGFAKSFMKNFKEYRPGEETLYDK
;
A
#
# COMPACT_ATOMS: atom_id res chain seq x y z
N MET A 1 6.23 -9.44 3.75
CA MET A 1 5.30 -9.53 2.62
C MET A 1 5.77 -10.62 1.70
N ASN A 2 4.89 -11.48 1.24
CA ASN A 2 5.35 -12.61 0.45
C ASN A 2 5.59 -12.22 -1.02
N SER A 3 6.25 -13.12 -1.77
CA SER A 3 6.63 -12.82 -3.15
C SER A 3 5.41 -12.67 -4.07
N ASN A 4 4.29 -13.32 -3.75
CA ASN A 4 3.07 -13.16 -4.54
C ASN A 4 2.52 -11.74 -4.44
N ALA A 5 2.52 -11.17 -3.24
CA ALA A 5 2.07 -9.80 -3.04
C ALA A 5 2.98 -8.81 -3.75
N LEU A 6 4.31 -9.03 -3.67
CA LEU A 6 5.27 -8.18 -4.37
C LEU A 6 5.08 -8.24 -5.88
N SER A 7 4.93 -9.45 -6.42
CA SER A 7 4.71 -9.64 -7.85
C SER A 7 3.42 -8.95 -8.30
N LEU A 8 2.40 -9.01 -7.46
CA LEU A 8 1.12 -8.40 -7.79
C LEU A 8 1.22 -6.88 -7.88
N LEU A 9 2.02 -6.26 -7.00
CA LEU A 9 2.25 -4.82 -7.11
C LEU A 9 2.92 -4.47 -8.44
N GLY A 10 3.87 -5.27 -8.88
CA GLY A 10 4.49 -5.09 -10.19
C GLY A 10 3.49 -5.19 -11.33
N LEU A 11 2.58 -6.17 -11.26
CA LEU A 11 1.54 -6.32 -12.25
C LEU A 11 0.57 -5.13 -12.25
N CYS A 12 0.19 -4.64 -11.07
CA CYS A 12 -0.66 -3.47 -10.95
C CYS A 12 -0.02 -2.25 -11.60
N ARG A 13 1.29 -2.11 -11.42
CA ARG A 13 2.03 -1.00 -12.02
C ARG A 13 1.99 -1.09 -13.54
N LYS A 14 2.23 -2.27 -14.09
CA LYS A 14 2.20 -2.49 -15.53
C LYS A 14 0.80 -2.27 -16.10
N ALA A 15 -0.23 -2.64 -15.35
CA ALA A 15 -1.61 -2.49 -15.78
C ALA A 15 -2.13 -1.07 -15.59
N ASN A 16 -1.29 -0.17 -15.06
CA ASN A 16 -1.66 1.22 -14.79
C ASN A 16 -2.82 1.31 -13.78
N LYS A 17 -2.77 0.45 -12.78
CA LYS A 17 -3.78 0.40 -11.71
C LYS A 17 -3.23 0.82 -10.36
N LEU A 18 -2.12 1.57 -10.36
CA LEU A 18 -1.54 2.12 -9.14
C LEU A 18 -1.54 3.64 -9.19
N SER A 19 -1.82 4.26 -8.06
CA SER A 19 -1.47 5.65 -7.83
C SER A 19 -0.30 5.64 -6.85
N MET A 20 0.67 6.54 -7.06
CA MET A 20 1.91 6.55 -6.30
C MET A 20 2.23 7.96 -5.88
N GLY A 21 2.66 8.12 -4.61
CA GLY A 21 3.02 9.41 -4.06
C GLY A 21 1.83 10.10 -3.42
N HIS A 22 2.14 11.12 -2.62
CA HIS A 22 1.16 11.79 -1.75
C HIS A 22 -0.02 12.37 -2.53
N ASP A 23 0.25 13.19 -3.54
CA ASP A 23 -0.81 13.92 -4.23
C ASP A 23 -1.70 12.99 -5.05
N MET A 24 -1.08 12.05 -5.77
CA MET A 24 -1.84 11.12 -6.61
C MET A 24 -2.72 10.21 -5.74
N CYS A 25 -2.16 9.71 -4.64
CA CYS A 25 -2.91 8.83 -3.76
C CYS A 25 -4.03 9.58 -3.05
N LYS A 26 -3.78 10.83 -2.65
CA LYS A 26 -4.83 11.64 -2.04
C LYS A 26 -6.00 11.82 -3.01
N GLY A 27 -5.69 12.10 -4.28
CA GLY A 27 -6.72 12.22 -5.29
C GLY A 27 -7.48 10.91 -5.50
N ALA A 28 -6.78 9.79 -5.53
CA ALA A 28 -7.41 8.48 -5.72
C ALA A 28 -8.33 8.13 -4.54
N VAL A 29 -7.93 8.46 -3.33
CA VAL A 29 -8.75 8.19 -2.14
C VAL A 29 -9.98 9.11 -2.12
N THR A 30 -9.78 10.42 -2.32
CA THR A 30 -10.90 11.37 -2.23
C THR A 30 -11.93 11.17 -3.34
N SER A 31 -11.52 10.68 -4.49
CA SER A 31 -12.45 10.38 -5.59
C SER A 31 -13.01 8.96 -5.49
N ALA A 32 -12.64 8.20 -4.46
CA ALA A 32 -13.05 6.82 -4.26
C ALA A 32 -12.59 5.87 -5.37
N LYS A 33 -11.55 6.26 -6.10
CA LYS A 33 -10.93 5.40 -7.11
C LYS A 33 -10.08 4.32 -6.47
N ALA A 34 -9.41 4.66 -5.35
CA ALA A 34 -8.56 3.72 -4.64
C ALA A 34 -9.39 2.63 -3.99
N CYS A 35 -8.91 1.39 -4.09
CA CYS A 35 -9.56 0.23 -3.48
C CYS A 35 -8.81 -0.26 -2.24
N VAL A 36 -7.53 0.04 -2.14
CA VAL A 36 -6.73 -0.19 -0.93
C VAL A 36 -5.57 0.78 -0.93
N CYS A 37 -5.18 1.24 0.25
CA CYS A 37 -4.06 2.18 0.41
C CYS A 37 -2.94 1.47 1.16
N LEU A 38 -1.72 1.60 0.67
CA LEU A 38 -0.54 0.94 1.25
C LEU A 38 0.49 1.99 1.63
N VAL A 39 1.01 1.87 2.85
CA VAL A 39 1.97 2.82 3.40
C VAL A 39 3.26 2.07 3.70
N SER A 40 4.40 2.59 3.25
CA SER A 40 5.69 1.94 3.47
C SER A 40 6.02 1.84 4.96
N SER A 41 6.89 0.89 5.31
CA SER A 41 7.26 0.68 6.71
C SER A 41 7.98 1.88 7.31
N ASP A 42 8.70 2.64 6.50
CA ASP A 42 9.48 3.78 6.96
C ASP A 42 8.80 5.13 6.73
N SER A 43 7.54 5.15 6.32
CA SER A 43 6.78 6.39 6.25
C SER A 43 6.45 6.89 7.65
N SER A 44 6.36 8.20 7.82
CA SER A 44 6.11 8.79 9.13
C SER A 44 4.69 8.48 9.63
N GLU A 45 4.54 8.52 10.96
CA GLU A 45 3.20 8.38 11.57
C GLU A 45 2.26 9.46 11.08
N ARG A 46 2.78 10.64 10.86
CA ARG A 46 1.97 11.77 10.38
C ARG A 46 1.33 11.45 9.04
N VAL A 47 2.08 10.87 8.10
CA VAL A 47 1.56 10.49 6.80
C VAL A 47 0.54 9.37 6.94
N TYR A 48 0.86 8.38 7.77
CA TYR A 48 -0.05 7.27 8.00
C TYR A 48 -1.37 7.77 8.60
N ASP A 49 -1.31 8.67 9.58
CA ASP A 49 -2.50 9.21 10.23
C ASP A 49 -3.34 10.03 9.25
N GLU A 50 -2.69 10.81 8.41
CA GLU A 50 -3.39 11.62 7.40
C GLU A 50 -4.20 10.70 6.47
N PHE A 51 -3.57 9.68 5.95
CA PHE A 51 -4.24 8.77 5.02
C PHE A 51 -5.23 7.84 5.72
N SER A 52 -5.01 7.53 6.98
CA SER A 52 -6.00 6.78 7.75
C SER A 52 -7.31 7.56 7.87
N SER A 53 -7.23 8.87 8.10
CA SER A 53 -8.43 9.71 8.16
C SER A 53 -9.12 9.78 6.82
N LEU A 54 -8.35 10.00 5.75
CA LEU A 54 -8.92 10.08 4.41
C LEU A 54 -9.60 8.77 4.00
N CYS A 55 -8.89 7.66 4.21
CA CYS A 55 -9.41 6.34 3.85
C CYS A 55 -10.61 5.97 4.70
N GLY A 56 -10.58 6.31 5.99
CA GLY A 56 -11.69 6.03 6.89
C GLY A 56 -12.98 6.70 6.44
N SER A 57 -12.88 7.94 5.94
CA SER A 57 -14.07 8.66 5.47
C SER A 57 -14.64 8.07 4.18
N LYS A 58 -13.87 7.27 3.47
CA LYS A 58 -14.29 6.65 2.21
C LYS A 58 -14.44 5.14 2.31
N ASN A 59 -14.27 4.57 3.50
CA ASN A 59 -14.34 3.13 3.72
C ASN A 59 -13.34 2.36 2.88
N ILE A 60 -12.13 2.92 2.72
CA ILE A 60 -11.05 2.30 1.96
C ILE A 60 -10.08 1.68 2.96
N PRO A 61 -9.74 0.39 2.82
CA PRO A 61 -8.76 -0.24 3.71
C PRO A 61 -7.38 0.42 3.55
N ILE A 62 -6.68 0.57 4.67
CA ILE A 62 -5.33 1.11 4.68
C ILE A 62 -4.45 0.19 5.51
N PHE A 63 -3.25 -0.09 5.01
CA PHE A 63 -2.31 -0.99 5.69
C PHE A 63 -0.90 -0.46 5.58
N ARG A 64 -0.13 -0.70 6.65
CA ARG A 64 1.31 -0.47 6.57
C ARG A 64 1.94 -1.76 6.06
N ILE A 65 2.82 -1.63 5.07
CA ILE A 65 3.47 -2.78 4.45
C ILE A 65 4.95 -2.82 4.81
N GLU A 66 5.53 -4.01 4.73
CA GLU A 66 6.91 -4.23 5.15
C GLU A 66 7.96 -3.47 4.33
N PRO A 67 7.82 -3.38 3.00
CA PRO A 67 8.85 -2.69 2.20
C PRO A 67 9.04 -1.24 2.58
N THR A 68 10.30 -0.80 2.52
CA THR A 68 10.67 0.60 2.69
C THR A 68 10.42 1.36 1.38
N ILE A 69 10.55 2.69 1.45
CA ILE A 69 10.43 3.52 0.24
C ILE A 69 11.44 3.09 -0.83
N ASP A 70 12.67 2.78 -0.42
CA ASP A 70 13.67 2.32 -1.38
C ASP A 70 13.32 0.98 -2.01
N GLU A 71 12.81 0.06 -1.21
CA GLU A 71 12.39 -1.24 -1.73
C GLU A 71 11.21 -1.11 -2.69
N ILE A 72 10.28 -0.22 -2.38
CA ILE A 72 9.17 0.08 -3.27
C ILE A 72 9.70 0.66 -4.59
N HIS A 73 10.67 1.57 -4.51
CA HIS A 73 11.28 2.14 -5.70
C HIS A 73 11.87 1.07 -6.61
N HIS A 74 12.56 0.09 -6.02
CA HIS A 74 13.14 -0.99 -6.82
C HIS A 74 12.06 -1.89 -7.43
N LEU A 75 10.93 -2.00 -6.77
CA LEU A 75 9.85 -2.90 -7.20
C LEU A 75 9.00 -2.31 -8.33
N ILE A 76 8.62 -1.04 -8.21
CA ILE A 76 7.68 -0.43 -9.15
C ILE A 76 8.27 0.72 -9.95
N GLY A 77 9.54 1.05 -9.73
CA GLY A 77 10.21 2.09 -10.50
C GLY A 77 9.84 3.51 -10.11
N TYR A 78 9.16 3.70 -8.98
CA TYR A 78 8.76 5.03 -8.51
C TYR A 78 9.02 5.12 -7.02
N LYS A 79 9.69 6.17 -6.58
CA LYS A 79 10.03 6.36 -5.17
C LYS A 79 8.85 6.97 -4.43
N ALA A 80 8.12 6.15 -3.70
CA ALA A 80 6.91 6.58 -3.00
C ALA A 80 6.74 5.86 -1.68
N GLY A 81 6.25 6.59 -0.69
CA GLY A 81 5.89 6.00 0.59
C GLY A 81 4.42 5.62 0.69
N ILE A 82 3.62 6.12 -0.24
CA ILE A 82 2.18 5.85 -0.30
C ILE A 82 1.84 5.32 -1.68
N ILE A 83 1.06 4.25 -1.72
CA ILE A 83 0.59 3.64 -2.97
C ILE A 83 -0.88 3.28 -2.78
N THR A 84 -1.69 3.46 -3.81
CA THR A 84 -3.04 2.90 -3.81
C THR A 84 -3.19 1.95 -4.99
N ILE A 85 -3.94 0.87 -4.77
CA ILE A 85 -4.34 -0.02 -5.86
C ILE A 85 -5.73 0.42 -6.26
N ASP A 86 -5.87 0.80 -7.52
CA ASP A 86 -7.09 1.46 -8.03
C ASP A 86 -7.97 0.51 -8.82
N ASP A 87 -7.90 -0.77 -8.51
CA ASP A 87 -8.69 -1.81 -9.15
C ASP A 87 -9.13 -2.83 -8.10
N GLY A 88 -10.42 -3.11 -8.07
CA GLY A 88 -10.97 -4.00 -7.03
C GLY A 88 -10.45 -5.43 -7.09
N GLY A 89 -10.26 -5.96 -8.29
CA GLY A 89 -9.74 -7.31 -8.45
C GLY A 89 -8.31 -7.45 -7.96
N PHE A 90 -7.45 -6.52 -8.37
CA PHE A 90 -6.06 -6.51 -7.90
C PHE A 90 -5.97 -6.26 -6.41
N ALA A 91 -6.79 -5.33 -5.88
CA ALA A 91 -6.78 -5.03 -4.45
C ALA A 91 -7.15 -6.26 -3.64
N LYS A 92 -8.19 -6.97 -4.07
CA LYS A 92 -8.64 -8.17 -3.37
C LYS A 92 -7.57 -9.27 -3.39
N SER A 93 -6.96 -9.47 -4.56
CA SER A 93 -5.87 -10.45 -4.68
C SER A 93 -4.68 -10.08 -3.82
N PHE A 94 -4.34 -8.79 -3.79
CA PHE A 94 -3.24 -8.33 -2.95
C PHE A 94 -3.53 -8.62 -1.48
N MET A 95 -4.72 -8.27 -1.01
CA MET A 95 -5.07 -8.45 0.40
C MET A 95 -5.11 -9.90 0.82
N LYS A 96 -5.34 -10.81 -0.12
CA LYS A 96 -5.26 -12.25 0.17
C LYS A 96 -3.84 -12.75 0.37
N ASN A 97 -2.87 -12.07 -0.23
CA ASN A 97 -1.50 -12.56 -0.33
C ASN A 97 -0.51 -11.78 0.53
N PHE A 98 -0.98 -10.88 1.38
CA PHE A 98 -0.06 -10.15 2.23
C PHE A 98 -0.53 -10.16 3.67
N LYS A 99 0.41 -9.86 4.57
CA LYS A 99 0.13 -9.70 5.98
C LYS A 99 0.57 -8.30 6.35
N GLU A 100 -0.28 -7.58 7.08
CA GLU A 100 0.04 -6.23 7.52
C GLU A 100 1.31 -6.22 8.35
N TYR A 101 2.18 -5.25 8.08
CA TYR A 101 3.41 -5.09 8.84
C TYR A 101 3.10 -4.49 10.21
N ARG A 102 3.55 -5.16 11.26
CA ARG A 102 3.39 -4.70 12.64
C ARG A 102 4.72 -4.84 13.35
N PRO A 103 5.43 -3.73 13.53
CA PRO A 103 6.75 -3.79 14.18
C PRO A 103 6.66 -4.46 15.53
N GLY A 104 7.55 -5.42 15.78
CA GLY A 104 7.58 -6.14 17.02
C GLY A 104 6.74 -7.41 17.05
N GLU A 105 5.73 -7.53 16.22
CA GLU A 105 4.89 -8.73 16.20
C GLU A 105 5.53 -9.90 15.50
N GLU A 106 6.34 -9.61 14.49
CA GLU A 106 6.98 -10.68 13.73
C GLU A 106 7.88 -11.55 14.61
N THR A 107 8.42 -10.99 15.70
CA THR A 107 9.24 -11.76 16.60
C THR A 107 8.42 -12.75 17.43
N LEU A 108 7.13 -12.49 17.58
CA LEU A 108 6.24 -13.39 18.31
C LEU A 108 5.87 -14.62 17.49
N TYR A 109 5.88 -14.51 16.19
CA TYR A 109 5.49 -15.58 15.29
C TYR A 109 6.67 -16.29 14.65
N ASP A 110 7.84 -15.83 14.96
CA ASP A 110 9.08 -16.31 14.37
C ASP A 110 9.60 -17.48 15.18
N LYS A 111 8.88 -18.55 15.18
CA LYS A 111 9.19 -19.71 16.00
C LYS A 111 9.58 -20.89 15.17
#